data_67cbf71946851962e4de130cb8a97d48
#
_entry.id   67cbf71946851962e4de130cb8a97d48
#
_cell.length_a   1.000
_cell.length_b   1.000
_cell.length_c   1.000
_cell.angle_alpha   90.00
_cell.angle_beta   90.00
_cell.angle_gamma   90.00
#
_symmetry.space_group_name_H-M   'P 1'
#
loop_
_entity.id
_entity.type
_entity.pdbx_description
1 polymer ?
#
loop_
_entity_poly.entity_id
_entity_poly.type
_entity_poly.pdbx_seq_one_letter_code
_entity_poly.pdbx_strand_id
1 'polypeptide(L)'
;MRILIASGGTGGHIAPALAFREELRRRNIPNELLLGGLKVRFPAGDHFEFSAGELNLSGIPKIVKGIFQTFDAVNNADVVVGFGGYPQFPPILNAILNNKSIYLFEPDALPGKSNKFLSPFAQRVFCAFREATKYFKNGIFVGIPVRKLPIIKKEEAMKILKIETSLPVVGIIGGSQGSEFLNGIARFLVSTGKFFVLAVVGKRGENEEGKNYKFVKFFEDISLFYCSSDVIISRAGMSSIGEIAYFKKPALLIPYPYAGGHQVFNALDLYNFGGAEMLLEN
;
A
#
# COMPACT_ATOMS: atom_id res chain seq x y z
N MET A 1 16.13 -0.83 22.57
CA MET A 1 15.31 0.11 21.78
C MET A 1 14.04 -0.60 21.36
N ARG A 2 12.88 -0.10 21.76
CA ARG A 2 11.53 -0.61 21.43
C ARG A 2 10.86 0.35 20.47
N ILE A 3 10.41 -0.13 19.31
CA ILE A 3 9.79 0.67 18.26
C ILE A 3 8.28 0.46 18.28
N LEU A 4 7.53 1.56 18.34
CA LEU A 4 6.07 1.57 18.19
C LEU A 4 5.71 2.00 16.76
N ILE A 5 4.89 1.19 16.11
CA ILE A 5 4.43 1.41 14.73
C ILE A 5 2.97 1.85 14.78
N ALA A 6 2.66 3.04 14.30
CA ALA A 6 1.31 3.59 14.28
C ALA A 6 0.79 3.68 12.85
N SER A 7 -0.32 2.99 12.56
CA SER A 7 -0.94 2.94 11.24
C SER A 7 -2.45 2.74 11.33
N GLY A 8 -3.13 2.63 10.19
CA GLY A 8 -4.55 2.31 10.15
C GLY A 8 -5.27 2.88 8.91
N GLY A 9 -6.62 2.87 8.98
CA GLY A 9 -7.47 3.34 7.89
C GLY A 9 -7.52 2.38 6.70
N THR A 10 -6.67 2.60 5.69
CA THR A 10 -6.69 1.85 4.43
C THR A 10 -5.42 1.02 4.22
N GLY A 11 -5.48 0.10 3.23
CA GLY A 11 -4.34 -0.75 2.86
C GLY A 11 -3.07 0.02 2.48
N GLY A 12 -3.20 1.21 1.89
CA GLY A 12 -2.06 2.04 1.50
C GLY A 12 -1.16 2.45 2.67
N HIS A 13 -1.72 2.58 3.88
CA HIS A 13 -0.94 2.89 5.09
C HIS A 13 -0.52 1.62 5.86
N ILE A 14 -1.36 0.59 5.85
CA ILE A 14 -1.14 -0.63 6.62
C ILE A 14 -0.06 -1.52 5.96
N ALA A 15 -0.09 -1.68 4.64
CA ALA A 15 0.85 -2.56 3.94
C ALA A 15 2.34 -2.18 4.17
N PRO A 16 2.76 -0.92 4.04
CA PRO A 16 4.14 -0.53 4.34
C PRO A 16 4.49 -0.66 5.82
N ALA A 17 3.54 -0.43 6.75
CA ALA A 17 3.74 -0.64 8.17
C ALA A 17 4.01 -2.12 8.50
N LEU A 18 3.27 -3.04 7.86
CA LEU A 18 3.49 -4.47 8.00
C LEU A 18 4.84 -4.91 7.41
N ALA A 19 5.21 -4.38 6.24
CA ALA A 19 6.52 -4.67 5.64
C ALA A 19 7.67 -4.21 6.54
N PHE A 20 7.56 -3.02 7.13
CA PHE A 20 8.52 -2.51 8.09
C PHE A 20 8.58 -3.36 9.35
N ARG A 21 7.42 -3.75 9.90
CA ARG A 21 7.34 -4.63 11.08
C ARG A 21 8.00 -5.98 10.83
N GLU A 22 7.77 -6.58 9.67
CA GLU A 22 8.38 -7.86 9.29
C GLU A 22 9.91 -7.75 9.29
N GLU A 23 10.45 -6.66 8.74
CA GLU A 23 11.90 -6.43 8.74
C GLU A 23 12.46 -6.21 10.15
N LEU A 24 11.75 -5.50 11.03
CA LEU A 24 12.14 -5.36 12.44
C LEU A 24 12.18 -6.71 13.16
N ARG A 25 11.15 -7.56 12.95
CA ARG A 25 11.10 -8.91 13.50
C ARG A 25 12.26 -9.77 13.01
N ARG A 26 12.57 -9.69 11.71
CA ARG A 26 13.70 -10.40 11.12
C ARG A 26 15.05 -10.00 11.74
N ARG A 27 15.16 -8.75 12.16
CA ARG A 27 16.35 -8.22 12.85
C ARG A 27 16.30 -8.38 14.37
N ASN A 28 15.29 -9.06 14.93
CA ASN A 28 15.07 -9.21 16.35
C ASN A 28 14.96 -7.87 17.11
N ILE A 29 14.42 -6.83 16.45
CA ILE A 29 14.17 -5.53 17.07
C ILE A 29 12.79 -5.55 17.73
N PRO A 30 12.70 -5.33 19.07
CA PRO A 30 11.44 -5.24 19.77
C PRO A 30 10.50 -4.19 19.16
N ASN A 31 9.29 -4.61 18.81
CA ASN A 31 8.33 -3.71 18.17
C ASN A 31 6.89 -4.07 18.53
N GLU A 32 6.04 -3.06 18.46
CA GLU A 32 4.60 -3.18 18.67
C GLU A 32 3.85 -2.46 17.55
N LEU A 33 2.73 -3.03 17.11
CA LEU A 33 1.90 -2.45 16.05
C LEU A 33 0.59 -1.96 16.64
N LEU A 34 0.30 -0.68 16.45
CA LEU A 34 -0.96 -0.03 16.77
C LEU A 34 -1.74 0.23 15.47
N LEU A 35 -2.97 -0.24 15.40
CA LEU A 35 -3.87 -0.01 14.27
C LEU A 35 -5.11 0.75 14.70
N GLY A 36 -5.31 1.93 14.14
CA GLY A 36 -6.45 2.79 14.40
C GLY A 36 -7.42 2.87 13.23
N GLY A 37 -8.73 3.06 13.52
CA GLY A 37 -9.73 3.39 12.51
C GLY A 37 -9.78 2.44 11.32
N LEU A 38 -9.69 1.14 11.55
CA LEU A 38 -9.65 0.12 10.49
C LEU A 38 -10.92 0.15 9.64
N LYS A 39 -10.76 0.38 8.34
CA LYS A 39 -11.83 0.28 7.32
C LYS A 39 -11.87 -1.10 6.66
N VAL A 40 -10.81 -1.91 6.83
CA VAL A 40 -10.66 -3.25 6.25
C VAL A 40 -9.91 -4.13 7.24
N ARG A 41 -10.33 -5.39 7.40
CA ARG A 41 -9.55 -6.38 8.15
C ARG A 41 -8.31 -6.78 7.35
N PHE A 42 -7.16 -6.67 7.98
CA PHE A 42 -5.88 -7.15 7.46
C PHE A 42 -5.35 -8.28 8.34
N PRO A 43 -4.71 -9.30 7.79
CA PRO A 43 -3.98 -10.30 8.55
C PRO A 43 -2.70 -9.67 9.13
N ALA A 44 -2.85 -8.86 10.18
CA ALA A 44 -1.75 -8.08 10.76
C ALA A 44 -0.97 -8.84 11.84
N GLY A 45 -1.40 -10.05 12.21
CA GLY A 45 -0.88 -10.76 13.39
C GLY A 45 -1.19 -9.98 14.67
N ASP A 46 -0.39 -10.17 15.73
CA ASP A 46 -0.57 -9.49 16.99
C ASP A 46 -0.46 -7.98 16.83
N HIS A 47 -1.52 -7.26 17.15
CA HIS A 47 -1.58 -5.81 17.13
C HIS A 47 -2.56 -5.30 18.18
N PHE A 48 -2.41 -4.04 18.55
CA PHE A 48 -3.34 -3.35 19.43
C PHE A 48 -4.24 -2.44 18.60
N GLU A 49 -5.56 -2.59 18.73
CA GLU A 49 -6.54 -1.72 18.08
C GLU A 49 -6.92 -0.56 18.97
N PHE A 50 -6.99 0.64 18.41
CA PHE A 50 -7.37 1.84 19.13
C PHE A 50 -8.35 2.72 18.33
N SER A 51 -9.01 3.63 19.06
CA SER A 51 -9.96 4.57 18.49
C SER A 51 -9.23 5.68 17.74
N ALA A 52 -9.61 5.92 16.48
CA ALA A 52 -9.08 7.02 15.67
C ALA A 52 -10.21 7.69 14.89
N GLY A 53 -10.20 9.01 14.88
CA GLY A 53 -11.18 9.85 14.18
C GLY A 53 -10.53 10.67 13.08
N GLU A 54 -11.31 11.05 12.07
CA GLU A 54 -10.89 12.00 11.07
C GLU A 54 -10.63 13.38 11.71
N LEU A 55 -9.80 14.20 11.07
CA LEU A 55 -9.44 15.54 11.56
C LEU A 55 -10.57 16.56 11.30
N ASN A 56 -11.72 16.32 11.95
CA ASN A 56 -12.91 17.16 11.94
C ASN A 56 -13.56 17.15 13.33
N LEU A 57 -14.55 18.02 13.57
CA LEU A 57 -15.20 18.14 14.86
C LEU A 57 -15.79 16.83 15.38
N SER A 58 -16.38 16.01 14.50
CA SER A 58 -16.97 14.72 14.86
C SER A 58 -15.93 13.65 15.19
N GLY A 59 -14.69 13.81 14.74
CA GLY A 59 -13.57 12.90 15.01
C GLY A 59 -12.86 13.16 16.32
N ILE A 60 -12.98 14.37 16.91
CA ILE A 60 -12.28 14.77 18.14
C ILE A 60 -12.48 13.77 19.29
N PRO A 61 -13.71 13.33 19.65
CA PRO A 61 -13.90 12.37 20.73
C PRO A 61 -13.15 11.06 20.51
N LYS A 62 -13.09 10.58 19.27
CA LYS A 62 -12.35 9.36 18.92
C LYS A 62 -10.84 9.55 19.03
N ILE A 63 -10.33 10.73 18.65
CA ILE A 63 -8.91 11.10 18.80
C ILE A 63 -8.54 11.12 20.30
N VAL A 64 -9.33 11.80 21.14
CA VAL A 64 -9.12 11.87 22.58
C VAL A 64 -9.12 10.47 23.19
N LYS A 65 -10.12 9.65 22.88
CA LYS A 65 -10.15 8.25 23.33
C LYS A 65 -8.90 7.48 22.90
N GLY A 66 -8.47 7.65 21.65
CA GLY A 66 -7.26 7.02 21.12
C GLY A 66 -5.98 7.46 21.85
N ILE A 67 -5.89 8.73 22.26
CA ILE A 67 -4.78 9.23 23.07
C ILE A 67 -4.68 8.45 24.39
N PHE A 68 -5.78 8.31 25.13
CA PHE A 68 -5.78 7.51 26.35
C PHE A 68 -5.45 6.04 26.12
N GLN A 69 -5.99 5.44 25.07
CA GLN A 69 -5.74 4.04 24.74
C GLN A 69 -4.29 3.72 24.35
N THR A 70 -3.59 4.69 23.75
CA THR A 70 -2.22 4.48 23.23
C THR A 70 -1.14 4.99 24.21
N PHE A 71 -1.53 5.59 25.33
CA PHE A 71 -0.62 6.25 26.27
C PHE A 71 0.46 5.30 26.81
N ASP A 72 0.07 4.15 27.36
CA ASP A 72 1.02 3.19 27.95
C ASP A 72 1.96 2.59 26.89
N ALA A 73 1.44 2.26 25.70
CA ALA A 73 2.25 1.74 24.61
C ALA A 73 3.31 2.75 24.15
N VAL A 74 2.92 4.03 24.03
CA VAL A 74 3.86 5.12 23.67
C VAL A 74 4.88 5.36 24.79
N ASN A 75 4.45 5.34 26.05
CA ASN A 75 5.32 5.57 27.19
C ASN A 75 6.44 4.53 27.28
N ASN A 76 6.12 3.28 26.95
CA ASN A 76 7.03 2.15 26.95
C ASN A 76 7.89 2.04 25.66
N ALA A 77 7.69 2.94 24.70
CA ALA A 77 8.48 2.96 23.45
C ALA A 77 9.62 3.99 23.53
N ASP A 78 10.71 3.69 22.84
CA ASP A 78 11.81 4.64 22.62
C ASP A 78 11.59 5.47 21.35
N VAL A 79 10.97 4.86 20.35
CA VAL A 79 10.73 5.42 19.03
C VAL A 79 9.30 5.17 18.58
N VAL A 80 8.64 6.17 18.02
CA VAL A 80 7.31 6.04 17.42
C VAL A 80 7.40 6.36 15.93
N VAL A 81 6.92 5.43 15.09
CA VAL A 81 6.90 5.57 13.63
C VAL A 81 5.47 5.61 13.13
N GLY A 82 5.06 6.74 12.54
CA GLY A 82 3.75 6.92 11.94
C GLY A 82 3.76 6.63 10.44
N PHE A 83 2.78 5.84 9.97
CA PHE A 83 2.66 5.42 8.57
C PHE A 83 1.57 6.18 7.78
N GLY A 84 1.33 7.42 8.15
CA GLY A 84 0.36 8.27 7.46
C GLY A 84 -1.09 8.05 7.86
N GLY A 85 -1.96 8.85 7.24
CA GLY A 85 -3.39 8.87 7.54
C GLY A 85 -3.73 9.47 8.91
N TYR A 86 -5.02 9.71 9.15
CA TYR A 86 -5.50 10.23 10.43
C TYR A 86 -5.30 9.26 11.62
N PRO A 87 -5.23 7.94 11.44
CA PRO A 87 -5.07 7.04 12.58
C PRO A 87 -3.75 7.17 13.34
N GLN A 88 -2.71 7.70 12.72
CA GLN A 88 -1.44 7.93 13.43
C GLN A 88 -1.48 9.08 14.46
N PHE A 89 -2.52 9.96 14.40
CA PHE A 89 -2.58 11.16 15.25
C PHE A 89 -2.52 10.86 16.75
N PRO A 90 -3.38 10.01 17.35
CA PRO A 90 -3.35 9.76 18.77
C PRO A 90 -1.99 9.30 19.30
N PRO A 91 -1.34 8.26 18.74
CA PRO A 91 -0.03 7.84 19.22
C PRO A 91 1.09 8.85 18.96
N ILE A 92 1.04 9.61 17.84
CA ILE A 92 2.06 10.65 17.58
C ILE A 92 1.89 11.84 18.51
N LEU A 93 0.65 12.26 18.85
CA LEU A 93 0.43 13.30 19.86
C LEU A 93 0.95 12.87 21.24
N ASN A 94 0.70 11.63 21.65
CA ASN A 94 1.30 11.08 22.86
C ASN A 94 2.83 11.10 22.80
N ALA A 95 3.42 10.76 21.65
CA ALA A 95 4.87 10.78 21.48
C ALA A 95 5.46 12.21 21.62
N ILE A 96 4.76 13.22 21.10
CA ILE A 96 5.15 14.63 21.26
C ILE A 96 5.11 15.00 22.74
N LEU A 97 4.01 14.72 23.44
CA LEU A 97 3.83 15.08 24.86
C LEU A 97 4.85 14.38 25.77
N ASN A 98 5.31 13.19 25.40
CA ASN A 98 6.29 12.39 26.17
C ASN A 98 7.73 12.52 25.64
N ASN A 99 8.02 13.51 24.78
CA ASN A 99 9.36 13.75 24.20
C ASN A 99 10.00 12.51 23.58
N LYS A 100 9.21 11.65 22.92
CA LYS A 100 9.72 10.47 22.23
C LYS A 100 10.31 10.81 20.87
N SER A 101 11.23 9.99 20.37
CA SER A 101 11.73 10.10 19.01
C SER A 101 10.64 9.73 17.99
N ILE A 102 10.29 10.68 17.11
CA ILE A 102 9.20 10.53 16.13
C ILE A 102 9.78 10.46 14.71
N TYR A 103 9.33 9.47 13.96
CA TYR A 103 9.56 9.34 12.52
C TYR A 103 8.23 9.17 11.80
N LEU A 104 8.13 9.68 10.58
CA LEU A 104 6.95 9.53 9.74
C LEU A 104 7.32 8.85 8.43
N PHE A 105 6.40 8.08 7.90
CA PHE A 105 6.46 7.54 6.55
C PHE A 105 5.36 8.17 5.69
N GLU A 106 5.74 8.74 4.54
CA GLU A 106 4.81 9.29 3.56
C GLU A 106 4.67 8.33 2.38
N PRO A 107 3.50 7.71 2.21
CA PRO A 107 3.28 6.70 1.19
C PRO A 107 3.01 7.25 -0.21
N ASP A 108 2.60 8.51 -0.35
CA ASP A 108 2.21 9.09 -1.63
C ASP A 108 3.17 10.19 -2.10
N ALA A 109 3.25 10.41 -3.40
CA ALA A 109 4.05 11.49 -4.00
C ALA A 109 3.54 12.88 -3.59
N LEU A 110 2.21 13.03 -3.43
CA LEU A 110 1.59 14.21 -2.83
C LEU A 110 1.25 13.92 -1.37
N PRO A 111 1.91 14.60 -0.41
CA PRO A 111 1.73 14.29 1.00
C PRO A 111 0.33 14.52 1.53
N GLY A 112 -0.12 13.58 2.36
CA GLY A 112 -1.36 13.71 3.11
C GLY A 112 -1.32 14.83 4.17
N LYS A 113 -2.50 15.38 4.49
CA LYS A 113 -2.62 16.47 5.49
C LYS A 113 -2.04 16.10 6.86
N SER A 114 -2.18 14.84 7.24
CA SER A 114 -1.66 14.31 8.51
C SER A 114 -0.15 14.47 8.61
N ASN A 115 0.59 13.98 7.64
CA ASN A 115 2.05 14.08 7.63
C ASN A 115 2.54 15.52 7.49
N LYS A 116 1.86 16.35 6.69
CA LYS A 116 2.17 17.80 6.63
C LYS A 116 2.07 18.47 8.00
N PHE A 117 1.03 18.14 8.77
CA PHE A 117 0.84 18.74 10.09
C PHE A 117 1.84 18.20 11.13
N LEU A 118 2.16 16.92 11.09
CA LEU A 118 3.02 16.27 12.08
C LEU A 118 4.52 16.36 11.78
N SER A 119 4.89 16.67 10.54
CA SER A 119 6.29 16.68 10.09
C SER A 119 7.21 17.65 10.88
N PRO A 120 6.75 18.81 11.41
CA PRO A 120 7.61 19.67 12.23
C PRO A 120 8.08 19.03 13.54
N PHE A 121 7.33 18.04 14.05
CA PHE A 121 7.64 17.31 15.28
C PHE A 121 8.45 16.04 15.05
N ALA A 122 8.61 15.63 13.78
CA ALA A 122 9.34 14.43 13.42
C ALA A 122 10.83 14.72 13.18
N GLN A 123 11.69 13.80 13.59
CA GLN A 123 13.12 13.87 13.28
C GLN A 123 13.37 13.70 11.78
N ARG A 124 12.63 12.80 11.12
CA ARG A 124 12.68 12.59 9.66
C ARG A 124 11.30 12.17 9.15
N VAL A 125 11.05 12.50 7.88
CA VAL A 125 9.93 11.98 7.10
C VAL A 125 10.50 11.11 5.98
N PHE A 126 10.29 9.80 6.07
CA PHE A 126 10.70 8.85 5.05
C PHE A 126 9.66 8.84 3.93
N CYS A 127 10.06 9.18 2.72
CA CYS A 127 9.16 9.33 1.58
C CYS A 127 9.29 8.14 0.63
N ALA A 128 8.14 7.55 0.26
CA ALA A 128 8.08 6.47 -0.73
C ALA A 128 8.44 6.95 -2.14
N PHE A 129 8.20 8.22 -2.44
CA PHE A 129 8.44 8.85 -3.73
C PHE A 129 9.35 10.07 -3.59
N ARG A 130 10.19 10.33 -4.60
CA ARG A 130 11.11 11.48 -4.61
C ARG A 130 10.37 12.81 -4.55
N GLU A 131 9.24 12.92 -5.26
CA GLU A 131 8.43 14.13 -5.28
C GLU A 131 7.99 14.57 -3.88
N ALA A 132 7.63 13.61 -3.01
CA ALA A 132 7.19 13.90 -1.64
C ALA A 132 8.26 14.62 -0.80
N THR A 133 9.55 14.39 -1.06
CA THR A 133 10.63 15.03 -0.29
C THR A 133 10.64 16.56 -0.40
N LYS A 134 10.12 17.11 -1.48
CA LYS A 134 10.04 18.58 -1.70
C LYS A 134 9.11 19.29 -0.71
N TYR A 135 8.20 18.54 -0.09
CA TYR A 135 7.20 19.09 0.85
C TYR A 135 7.64 19.06 2.31
N PHE A 136 8.77 18.42 2.61
CA PHE A 136 9.25 18.25 3.98
C PHE A 136 10.71 18.72 4.12
N LYS A 137 10.97 19.64 5.04
CA LYS A 137 12.35 20.11 5.31
C LYS A 137 13.29 18.98 5.76
N ASN A 138 12.73 17.97 6.42
CA ASN A 138 13.39 16.78 6.96
C ASN A 138 13.03 15.50 6.19
N GLY A 139 12.57 15.64 4.93
CA GLY A 139 12.18 14.54 4.05
C GLY A 139 13.38 13.79 3.48
N ILE A 140 13.31 12.47 3.48
CA ILE A 140 14.31 11.57 2.89
C ILE A 140 13.61 10.56 2.00
N PHE A 141 14.05 10.42 0.75
CA PHE A 141 13.58 9.37 -0.14
C PHE A 141 14.14 8.01 0.30
N VAL A 142 13.26 7.04 0.49
CA VAL A 142 13.63 5.67 0.91
C VAL A 142 13.05 4.59 0.00
N GLY A 143 12.14 4.96 -0.93
CA GLY A 143 11.40 4.01 -1.73
C GLY A 143 10.22 3.38 -1.00
N ILE A 144 9.61 2.41 -1.65
CA ILE A 144 8.38 1.74 -1.17
C ILE A 144 8.75 0.48 -0.39
N PRO A 145 8.37 0.38 0.89
CA PRO A 145 8.53 -0.87 1.64
C PRO A 145 7.61 -1.96 1.08
N VAL A 146 8.18 -3.02 0.58
CA VAL A 146 7.46 -4.20 0.10
C VAL A 146 7.81 -5.39 0.99
N ARG A 147 6.81 -6.19 1.36
CA ARG A 147 7.05 -7.46 2.06
C ARG A 147 7.91 -8.38 1.17
N LYS A 148 8.73 -9.22 1.79
CA LYS A 148 9.43 -10.25 1.03
C LYS A 148 8.42 -11.26 0.49
N LEU A 149 8.26 -11.25 -0.82
CA LEU A 149 7.38 -12.17 -1.54
C LEU A 149 8.23 -13.20 -2.29
N PRO A 150 7.81 -14.45 -2.38
CA PRO A 150 8.53 -15.46 -3.15
C PRO A 150 8.55 -15.09 -4.64
N ILE A 151 9.72 -15.20 -5.26
CA ILE A 151 9.87 -15.07 -6.71
C ILE A 151 10.12 -16.46 -7.26
N ILE A 152 9.14 -17.02 -7.95
CA ILE A 152 9.19 -18.32 -8.59
C ILE A 152 9.16 -18.19 -10.11
N LYS A 153 9.48 -19.27 -10.82
CA LYS A 153 9.41 -19.29 -12.28
C LYS A 153 7.96 -19.14 -12.77
N LYS A 154 7.80 -18.51 -13.93
CA LYS A 154 6.47 -18.29 -14.55
C LYS A 154 5.69 -19.60 -14.71
N GLU A 155 6.37 -20.62 -15.21
CA GLU A 155 5.76 -21.94 -15.48
C GLU A 155 5.25 -22.59 -14.18
N GLU A 156 5.99 -22.41 -13.09
CA GLU A 156 5.60 -22.91 -11.76
C GLU A 156 4.37 -22.15 -11.24
N ALA A 157 4.38 -20.82 -11.33
CA ALA A 157 3.23 -20.00 -10.94
C ALA A 157 1.98 -20.35 -11.76
N MET A 158 2.12 -20.49 -13.08
CA MET A 158 1.03 -20.88 -13.97
C MET A 158 0.48 -22.28 -13.61
N LYS A 159 1.35 -23.25 -13.31
CA LYS A 159 0.94 -24.60 -12.89
C LYS A 159 0.13 -24.56 -11.60
N ILE A 160 0.57 -23.78 -10.59
CA ILE A 160 -0.17 -23.60 -9.32
C ILE A 160 -1.54 -22.99 -9.58
N LEU A 161 -1.62 -21.99 -10.47
CA LEU A 161 -2.86 -21.32 -10.84
C LEU A 161 -3.73 -22.13 -11.82
N LYS A 162 -3.26 -23.30 -12.28
CA LYS A 162 -3.91 -24.14 -13.29
C LYS A 162 -4.18 -23.38 -14.60
N ILE A 163 -3.20 -22.57 -15.02
CA ILE A 163 -3.23 -21.81 -16.27
C ILE A 163 -2.45 -22.58 -17.34
N GLU A 164 -3.14 -23.02 -18.36
CA GLU A 164 -2.54 -23.70 -19.54
C GLU A 164 -2.78 -22.83 -20.76
N THR A 165 -1.74 -22.11 -21.20
CA THR A 165 -1.83 -21.23 -22.36
C THR A 165 -0.45 -21.00 -22.99
N SER A 166 -0.44 -20.84 -24.33
CA SER A 166 0.72 -20.33 -25.07
C SER A 166 0.63 -18.82 -25.34
N LEU A 167 -0.50 -18.20 -24.96
CA LEU A 167 -0.69 -16.76 -25.15
C LEU A 167 0.11 -15.96 -24.12
N PRO A 168 0.53 -14.74 -24.45
CA PRO A 168 1.07 -13.80 -23.45
C PRO A 168 0.06 -13.55 -22.33
N VAL A 169 0.52 -13.55 -21.08
CA VAL A 169 -0.32 -13.35 -19.89
C VAL A 169 -0.32 -11.89 -19.50
N VAL A 170 -1.48 -11.25 -19.58
CA VAL A 170 -1.71 -9.88 -19.11
C VAL A 170 -2.32 -9.92 -17.71
N GLY A 171 -1.57 -9.45 -16.71
CA GLY A 171 -2.05 -9.29 -15.34
C GLY A 171 -2.76 -7.95 -15.16
N ILE A 172 -3.98 -7.95 -14.60
CA ILE A 172 -4.74 -6.71 -14.36
C ILE A 172 -5.11 -6.61 -12.88
N ILE A 173 -4.77 -5.48 -12.23
CA ILE A 173 -5.05 -5.28 -10.81
C ILE A 173 -5.54 -3.86 -10.50
N GLY A 174 -6.76 -3.76 -9.98
CA GLY A 174 -7.43 -2.50 -9.61
C GLY A 174 -7.33 -2.13 -8.13
N GLY A 175 -6.51 -2.85 -7.35
CA GLY A 175 -6.44 -2.73 -5.90
C GLY A 175 -7.51 -3.56 -5.17
N SER A 176 -7.48 -3.54 -3.82
CA SER A 176 -8.32 -4.42 -2.97
C SER A 176 -9.82 -4.21 -3.11
N GLN A 177 -10.27 -3.03 -3.52
CA GLN A 177 -11.68 -2.73 -3.75
C GLN A 177 -12.14 -3.09 -5.17
N GLY A 178 -11.19 -3.30 -6.09
CA GLY A 178 -11.45 -3.46 -7.51
C GLY A 178 -11.63 -2.12 -8.23
N SER A 179 -11.62 -2.17 -9.56
CA SER A 179 -11.84 -1.02 -10.44
C SER A 179 -12.72 -1.45 -11.61
N GLU A 180 -13.93 -0.90 -11.70
CA GLU A 180 -14.86 -1.20 -12.80
C GLU A 180 -14.23 -0.89 -14.16
N PHE A 181 -13.50 0.21 -14.27
CA PHE A 181 -12.77 0.58 -15.47
C PHE A 181 -11.75 -0.49 -15.89
N LEU A 182 -10.88 -0.94 -14.95
CA LEU A 182 -9.91 -1.99 -15.25
C LEU A 182 -10.56 -3.34 -15.50
N ASN A 183 -11.67 -3.65 -14.83
CA ASN A 183 -12.45 -4.86 -15.10
C ASN A 183 -13.06 -4.82 -16.52
N GLY A 184 -13.46 -3.62 -16.99
CA GLY A 184 -13.88 -3.40 -18.40
C GLY A 184 -12.75 -3.65 -19.38
N ILE A 185 -11.54 -3.14 -19.11
CA ILE A 185 -10.35 -3.42 -19.92
C ILE A 185 -10.05 -4.93 -19.94
N ALA A 186 -10.16 -5.62 -18.80
CA ALA A 186 -9.94 -7.06 -18.73
C ALA A 186 -10.88 -7.82 -19.69
N ARG A 187 -12.18 -7.51 -19.64
CA ARG A 187 -13.18 -8.13 -20.52
C ARG A 187 -12.95 -7.80 -22.00
N PHE A 188 -12.56 -6.56 -22.30
CA PHE A 188 -12.18 -6.16 -23.65
C PHE A 188 -10.97 -6.97 -24.15
N LEU A 189 -9.91 -7.12 -23.37
CA LEU A 189 -8.74 -7.90 -23.78
C LEU A 189 -9.07 -9.38 -23.97
N VAL A 190 -9.92 -9.96 -23.14
CA VAL A 190 -10.45 -11.33 -23.34
C VAL A 190 -11.11 -11.48 -24.70
N SER A 191 -11.94 -10.51 -25.12
CA SER A 191 -12.67 -10.57 -26.40
C SER A 191 -11.77 -10.53 -27.62
N THR A 192 -10.55 -10.01 -27.51
CA THR A 192 -9.59 -9.99 -28.61
C THR A 192 -9.02 -11.38 -28.95
N GLY A 193 -9.05 -12.31 -27.99
CA GLY A 193 -8.47 -13.66 -28.13
C GLY A 193 -6.94 -13.72 -28.26
N LYS A 194 -6.25 -12.58 -28.12
CA LYS A 194 -4.79 -12.46 -28.33
C LYS A 194 -3.97 -12.69 -27.07
N PHE A 195 -4.59 -12.64 -25.89
CA PHE A 195 -3.94 -12.71 -24.58
C PHE A 195 -4.66 -13.69 -23.67
N PHE A 196 -3.93 -14.24 -22.69
CA PHE A 196 -4.55 -14.78 -21.50
C PHE A 196 -4.64 -13.66 -20.47
N VAL A 197 -5.83 -13.40 -19.94
CA VAL A 197 -6.07 -12.29 -18.99
C VAL A 197 -6.22 -12.83 -17.58
N LEU A 198 -5.28 -12.50 -16.72
CA LEU A 198 -5.33 -12.79 -15.28
C LEU A 198 -5.70 -11.53 -14.52
N ALA A 199 -6.92 -11.45 -13.95
CA ALA A 199 -7.39 -10.21 -13.33
C ALA A 199 -7.73 -10.37 -11.86
N VAL A 200 -7.29 -9.40 -11.02
CA VAL A 200 -7.76 -9.21 -9.65
C VAL A 200 -8.93 -8.22 -9.69
N VAL A 201 -10.14 -8.74 -9.71
CA VAL A 201 -11.36 -7.95 -9.89
C VAL A 201 -11.85 -7.26 -8.62
N GLY A 202 -11.26 -7.62 -7.45
CA GLY A 202 -11.58 -7.00 -6.17
C GLY A 202 -12.93 -7.45 -5.59
N LYS A 203 -13.33 -6.85 -4.49
CA LYS A 203 -14.54 -7.26 -3.74
C LYS A 203 -15.83 -7.16 -4.53
N ARG A 204 -15.89 -6.26 -5.50
CA ARG A 204 -17.10 -6.02 -6.33
C ARG A 204 -17.23 -6.97 -7.52
N GLY A 205 -16.16 -7.64 -7.89
CA GLY A 205 -16.18 -8.61 -8.98
C GLY A 205 -16.52 -10.01 -8.51
N GLU A 206 -16.50 -10.96 -9.44
CA GLU A 206 -16.71 -12.38 -9.16
C GLU A 206 -15.55 -13.22 -9.67
N ASN A 207 -15.37 -14.41 -9.06
CA ASN A 207 -14.41 -15.37 -9.57
C ASN A 207 -15.00 -15.99 -10.83
N GLU A 208 -14.29 -15.87 -11.93
CA GLU A 208 -14.68 -16.40 -13.23
C GLU A 208 -13.44 -16.98 -13.92
N GLU A 209 -13.61 -18.05 -14.68
CA GLU A 209 -12.55 -18.59 -15.52
C GLU A 209 -13.09 -19.11 -16.85
N GLY A 210 -12.26 -19.06 -17.87
CA GLY A 210 -12.57 -19.54 -19.20
C GLY A 210 -11.30 -19.87 -19.97
N LYS A 211 -11.45 -20.14 -21.27
CA LYS A 211 -10.35 -20.62 -22.13
C LYS A 211 -9.11 -19.72 -22.10
N ASN A 212 -9.30 -18.39 -22.07
CA ASN A 212 -8.23 -17.41 -22.14
C ASN A 212 -8.29 -16.35 -21.04
N TYR A 213 -8.94 -16.64 -19.91
CA TYR A 213 -8.97 -15.74 -18.76
C TYR A 213 -9.18 -16.47 -17.43
N LYS A 214 -8.72 -15.81 -16.37
CA LYS A 214 -9.00 -16.15 -14.97
C LYS A 214 -9.14 -14.87 -14.15
N PHE A 215 -10.34 -14.64 -13.62
CA PHE A 215 -10.67 -13.51 -12.76
C PHE A 215 -10.82 -14.00 -11.33
N VAL A 216 -10.17 -13.31 -10.39
CA VAL A 216 -10.22 -13.67 -8.98
C VAL A 216 -10.49 -12.41 -8.14
N LYS A 217 -11.27 -12.57 -7.07
CA LYS A 217 -11.52 -11.45 -6.14
C LYS A 217 -10.29 -11.01 -5.40
N PHE A 218 -9.45 -11.98 -5.03
CA PHE A 218 -8.29 -11.76 -4.20
C PHE A 218 -7.29 -12.92 -4.35
N PHE A 219 -6.01 -12.62 -4.26
CA PHE A 219 -4.95 -13.62 -4.14
C PHE A 219 -4.46 -13.67 -2.69
N GLU A 220 -4.43 -14.85 -2.09
CA GLU A 220 -3.77 -15.07 -0.80
C GLU A 220 -2.26 -14.85 -0.93
N ASP A 221 -1.69 -15.42 -1.98
CA ASP A 221 -0.32 -15.19 -2.40
C ASP A 221 -0.28 -14.40 -3.72
N ILE A 222 -0.10 -13.09 -3.60
CA ILE A 222 -0.03 -12.17 -4.74
C ILE A 222 1.20 -12.43 -5.62
N SER A 223 2.21 -13.15 -5.13
CA SER A 223 3.39 -13.49 -5.92
C SER A 223 3.04 -14.32 -7.14
N LEU A 224 2.05 -15.21 -7.02
CA LEU A 224 1.57 -16.04 -8.13
C LEU A 224 1.03 -15.20 -9.28
N PHE A 225 0.30 -14.11 -8.95
CA PHE A 225 -0.20 -13.17 -9.94
C PHE A 225 0.95 -12.48 -10.70
N TYR A 226 1.91 -11.92 -9.96
CA TYR A 226 3.03 -11.22 -10.60
C TYR A 226 3.94 -12.18 -11.35
N CYS A 227 4.28 -13.34 -10.76
CA CYS A 227 5.18 -14.31 -11.41
C CYS A 227 4.60 -14.87 -12.71
N SER A 228 3.30 -15.14 -12.78
CA SER A 228 2.65 -15.68 -13.99
C SER A 228 2.43 -14.65 -15.10
N SER A 229 2.44 -13.35 -14.78
CA SER A 229 2.16 -12.28 -15.75
C SER A 229 3.41 -11.86 -16.54
N ASP A 230 3.26 -11.55 -17.83
CA ASP A 230 4.29 -10.97 -18.69
C ASP A 230 4.29 -9.45 -18.60
N VAL A 231 3.10 -8.84 -18.51
CA VAL A 231 2.89 -7.40 -18.38
C VAL A 231 1.77 -7.13 -17.40
N ILE A 232 1.85 -6.02 -16.68
CA ILE A 232 0.85 -5.63 -15.69
C ILE A 232 0.11 -4.38 -16.13
N ILE A 233 -1.22 -4.39 -16.04
CA ILE A 233 -2.05 -3.19 -16.11
C ILE A 233 -2.60 -2.91 -14.71
N SER A 234 -2.31 -1.72 -14.17
CA SER A 234 -2.63 -1.44 -12.77
C SER A 234 -3.05 -0.01 -12.51
N ARG A 235 -3.80 0.22 -11.42
CA ARG A 235 -3.85 1.52 -10.78
C ARG A 235 -2.48 1.88 -10.18
N ALA A 236 -2.22 3.18 -10.03
CA ALA A 236 -0.94 3.67 -9.51
C ALA A 236 -0.98 3.91 -7.98
N GLY A 237 -1.56 2.98 -7.24
CA GLY A 237 -1.44 2.95 -5.78
C GLY A 237 -0.01 2.57 -5.36
N MET A 238 0.49 3.15 -4.27
CA MET A 238 1.84 2.93 -3.76
C MET A 238 2.20 1.43 -3.68
N SER A 239 1.34 0.61 -3.08
CA SER A 239 1.61 -0.83 -2.93
C SER A 239 1.76 -1.54 -4.27
N SER A 240 0.87 -1.25 -5.24
CA SER A 240 0.95 -1.85 -6.59
C SER A 240 2.23 -1.44 -7.32
N ILE A 241 2.63 -0.17 -7.24
CA ILE A 241 3.90 0.32 -7.81
C ILE A 241 5.08 -0.40 -7.17
N GLY A 242 5.08 -0.53 -5.84
CA GLY A 242 6.14 -1.23 -5.11
C GLY A 242 6.24 -2.70 -5.51
N GLU A 243 5.12 -3.40 -5.64
CA GLU A 243 5.08 -4.80 -6.05
C GLU A 243 5.51 -4.97 -7.52
N ILE A 244 5.04 -4.10 -8.44
CA ILE A 244 5.47 -4.09 -9.85
C ILE A 244 7.00 -3.94 -9.94
N ALA A 245 7.56 -2.99 -9.21
CA ALA A 245 9.01 -2.77 -9.17
C ALA A 245 9.76 -3.96 -8.54
N TYR A 246 9.24 -4.54 -7.45
CA TYR A 246 9.81 -5.70 -6.78
C TYR A 246 9.90 -6.91 -7.71
N PHE A 247 8.82 -7.20 -8.46
CA PHE A 247 8.79 -8.31 -9.43
C PHE A 247 9.40 -7.95 -10.79
N LYS A 248 9.87 -6.71 -10.97
CA LYS A 248 10.48 -6.22 -12.22
C LYS A 248 9.61 -6.45 -13.45
N LYS A 249 8.29 -6.19 -13.32
CA LYS A 249 7.34 -6.40 -14.40
C LYS A 249 7.17 -5.15 -15.24
N PRO A 250 7.20 -5.25 -16.59
CA PRO A 250 6.73 -4.17 -17.44
C PRO A 250 5.29 -3.81 -17.08
N ALA A 251 4.95 -2.54 -17.03
CA ALA A 251 3.63 -2.14 -16.59
C ALA A 251 3.04 -0.98 -17.42
N LEU A 252 1.71 -1.01 -17.56
CA LEU A 252 0.89 0.13 -17.95
C LEU A 252 0.13 0.61 -16.73
N LEU A 253 0.46 1.81 -16.24
CA LEU A 253 -0.21 2.41 -15.11
C LEU A 253 -1.38 3.28 -15.60
N ILE A 254 -2.56 3.04 -15.02
CA ILE A 254 -3.75 3.84 -15.25
C ILE A 254 -4.17 4.44 -13.91
N PRO A 255 -3.66 5.64 -13.57
CA PRO A 255 -3.95 6.28 -12.29
C PRO A 255 -5.43 6.51 -12.08
N TYR A 256 -5.90 6.36 -10.83
CA TYR A 256 -7.27 6.71 -10.46
C TYR A 256 -7.43 8.24 -10.51
N PRO A 257 -8.38 8.77 -11.32
CA PRO A 257 -8.44 10.21 -11.60
C PRO A 257 -8.97 11.05 -10.43
N TYR A 258 -9.65 10.42 -9.48
CA TYR A 258 -10.28 11.10 -8.34
C TYR A 258 -9.34 11.13 -7.12
N ALA A 259 -9.87 11.58 -5.97
CA ALA A 259 -9.12 11.68 -4.70
C ALA A 259 -7.89 12.61 -4.77
N GLY A 260 -8.01 13.75 -5.48
CA GLY A 260 -6.97 14.77 -5.55
C GLY A 260 -5.79 14.42 -6.48
N GLY A 261 -5.93 13.41 -7.35
CA GLY A 261 -4.94 13.09 -8.38
C GLY A 261 -3.63 12.47 -7.85
N HIS A 262 -3.57 12.06 -6.59
CA HIS A 262 -2.35 11.50 -5.96
C HIS A 262 -1.71 10.40 -6.81
N GLN A 263 -2.51 9.54 -7.43
CA GLN A 263 -1.99 8.42 -8.19
C GLN A 263 -1.29 8.83 -9.49
N VAL A 264 -1.62 9.97 -10.08
CA VAL A 264 -0.90 10.49 -11.25
C VAL A 264 0.55 10.78 -10.89
N PHE A 265 0.77 11.45 -9.76
CA PHE A 265 2.12 11.76 -9.28
C PHE A 265 2.90 10.52 -8.85
N ASN A 266 2.22 9.52 -8.27
CA ASN A 266 2.84 8.23 -7.97
C ASN A 266 3.29 7.52 -9.25
N ALA A 267 2.44 7.52 -10.30
CA ALA A 267 2.76 6.91 -11.58
C ALA A 267 3.94 7.58 -12.30
N LEU A 268 4.00 8.92 -12.23
CA LEU A 268 5.07 9.70 -12.86
C LEU A 268 6.47 9.30 -12.35
N ASP A 269 6.59 8.93 -11.09
CA ASP A 269 7.89 8.52 -10.54
C ASP A 269 8.40 7.25 -11.25
N LEU A 270 7.55 6.22 -11.40
CA LEU A 270 7.93 4.99 -12.10
C LEU A 270 8.06 5.18 -13.61
N TYR A 271 7.21 6.01 -14.22
CA TYR A 271 7.28 6.38 -15.64
C TYR A 271 8.60 7.08 -15.98
N ASN A 272 9.00 8.07 -15.18
CA ASN A 272 10.24 8.82 -15.38
C ASN A 272 11.51 7.95 -15.28
N PHE A 273 11.44 6.82 -14.56
CA PHE A 273 12.52 5.83 -14.49
C PHE A 273 12.45 4.77 -15.60
N GLY A 274 11.52 4.88 -16.55
CA GLY A 274 11.35 3.90 -17.64
C GLY A 274 10.84 2.53 -17.16
N GLY A 275 10.30 2.45 -15.95
CA GLY A 275 9.78 1.19 -15.38
C GLY A 275 8.33 0.89 -15.76
N ALA A 276 7.61 1.88 -16.29
CA ALA A 276 6.23 1.72 -16.73
C ALA A 276 5.85 2.76 -17.80
N GLU A 277 4.83 2.44 -18.58
CA GLU A 277 4.06 3.41 -19.36
C GLU A 277 2.87 3.93 -18.53
N MET A 278 2.35 5.11 -18.88
CA MET A 278 1.22 5.71 -18.20
C MET A 278 0.13 6.12 -19.20
N LEU A 279 -1.12 5.78 -18.88
CA LEU A 279 -2.31 6.22 -19.62
C LEU A 279 -3.28 6.87 -18.63
N LEU A 280 -3.79 8.04 -18.98
CA LEU A 280 -4.82 8.69 -18.16
C LEU A 280 -6.21 8.15 -18.51
N GLU A 281 -7.01 7.92 -17.49
CA GLU A 281 -8.45 7.63 -17.64
C GLU A 281 -9.16 8.96 -17.90
N ASN A 282 -9.76 9.10 -19.09
CA ASN A 282 -10.53 10.29 -19.50
C ASN A 282 -12.00 10.16 -19.13
#